data_c27aa2c4dc09205a708a69b04b40af6a
#
_entry.id   c27aa2c4dc09205a708a69b04b40af6a
#
_cell.length_a   1.000
_cell.length_b   1.000
_cell.length_c   1.000
_cell.angle_alpha   90.00
_cell.angle_beta   90.00
_cell.angle_gamma   90.00
#
_symmetry.space_group_name_H-M   'P 1'
#
loop_
_entity.id
_entity.type
_entity.pdbx_description
1 polymer ?
#
loop_
_entity_poly.entity_id
_entity_poly.type
_entity_poly.pdbx_seq_one_letter_code
_entity_poly.pdbx_strand_id
1 'polypeptide(L)'
;MNLGDRAEIRRSFTASDVAAYVELGGEPPDGRTVPEPMIAALFSYLLGVRLPGPGTNYLKQSLNFTRPAAQAEKLIASVAITRLRPEKALADLETLCRNEAGEEICVGRALVRVKDVDVAGG
;
A
#
# COMPACT_ATOMS: atom_id res chain seq x y z
N MET A 1 -8.04 -3.82 16.54
CA MET A 1 -6.96 -4.33 15.67
C MET A 1 -6.68 -5.77 16.02
N ASN A 2 -6.91 -6.66 15.08
CA ASN A 2 -6.75 -8.10 15.31
C ASN A 2 -5.98 -8.76 14.16
N LEU A 3 -5.38 -9.91 14.44
CA LEU A 3 -4.77 -10.73 13.40
C LEU A 3 -5.78 -11.02 12.30
N GLY A 4 -5.38 -10.87 11.05
CA GLY A 4 -6.23 -11.10 9.89
C GLY A 4 -7.07 -9.91 9.47
N ASP A 5 -7.11 -8.84 10.26
CA ASP A 5 -7.77 -7.61 9.85
C ASP A 5 -7.15 -7.10 8.56
N ARG A 6 -8.01 -6.58 7.68
CA ARG A 6 -7.64 -6.28 6.31
C ARG A 6 -8.30 -5.00 5.83
N ALA A 7 -7.59 -4.25 4.99
CA ALA A 7 -8.14 -3.11 4.28
C ALA A 7 -7.73 -3.18 2.81
N GLU A 8 -8.56 -2.64 1.95
CA GLU A 8 -8.39 -2.75 0.51
C GLU A 8 -8.83 -1.46 -0.17
N ILE A 9 -8.15 -1.10 -1.25
CA ILE A 9 -8.55 0.03 -2.11
C ILE A 9 -8.41 -0.39 -3.58
N ARG A 10 -9.33 0.07 -4.40
CA ARG A 10 -9.30 -0.12 -5.85
C ARG A 10 -8.95 1.20 -6.52
N ARG A 11 -8.00 1.16 -7.45
CA ARG A 11 -7.53 2.36 -8.12
C ARG A 11 -7.04 2.06 -9.52
N SER A 12 -7.36 2.96 -10.45
CA SER A 12 -6.72 2.99 -11.77
C SER A 12 -5.93 4.29 -11.88
N PHE A 13 -4.72 4.22 -12.44
CA PHE A 13 -3.94 5.41 -12.70
C PHE A 13 -4.02 5.74 -14.18
N THR A 14 -4.51 6.95 -14.51
CA THR A 14 -4.63 7.43 -15.88
C THR A 14 -3.30 8.00 -16.36
N ALA A 15 -3.20 8.24 -17.67
CA ALA A 15 -2.05 8.97 -18.22
C ALA A 15 -1.89 10.35 -17.58
N SER A 16 -3.01 11.00 -17.24
CA SER A 16 -3.02 12.29 -16.55
C SER A 16 -2.44 12.20 -15.14
N ASP A 17 -2.78 11.14 -14.40
CA ASP A 17 -2.22 10.91 -13.05
C ASP A 17 -0.71 10.73 -13.13
N VAL A 18 -0.23 9.96 -14.10
CA VAL A 18 1.20 9.71 -14.29
C VAL A 18 1.92 10.99 -14.71
N ALA A 19 1.31 11.80 -15.58
CA ALA A 19 1.87 13.09 -15.97
C ALA A 19 2.03 14.02 -14.77
N ALA A 20 1.06 14.06 -13.87
CA ALA A 20 1.12 14.85 -12.65
C ALA A 20 2.26 14.40 -11.73
N TYR A 21 2.48 13.09 -11.61
CA TYR A 21 3.58 12.52 -10.84
C TYR A 21 4.94 12.96 -11.42
N VAL A 22 5.09 12.89 -12.73
CA VAL A 22 6.33 13.31 -13.42
C VAL A 22 6.56 14.81 -13.23
N GLU A 23 5.50 15.61 -13.29
CA GLU A 23 5.57 17.07 -13.11
C GLU A 23 6.03 17.45 -11.70
N LEU A 24 5.70 16.62 -10.70
CA LEU A 24 6.16 16.82 -9.31
C LEU A 24 7.61 16.37 -9.08
N GLY A 25 8.30 15.91 -10.12
CA GLY A 25 9.70 15.49 -10.02
C GLY A 25 9.91 13.99 -10.10
N GLY A 26 8.86 13.20 -10.33
CA GLY A 26 8.97 11.76 -10.51
C GLY A 26 9.59 11.41 -11.86
N GLU A 27 10.24 10.26 -11.94
CA GLU A 27 10.80 9.78 -13.19
C GLU A 27 9.70 9.29 -14.14
N PRO A 28 9.77 9.63 -15.44
CA PRO A 28 8.82 9.10 -16.40
C PRO A 28 8.96 7.59 -16.53
N PRO A 29 7.83 6.86 -16.59
CA PRO A 29 7.87 5.41 -16.76
C PRO A 29 8.25 5.01 -18.18
N ASP A 30 8.69 3.78 -18.33
CA ASP A 30 8.86 3.16 -19.64
C ASP A 30 7.48 2.80 -20.22
N GLY A 31 7.16 3.35 -21.38
CA GLY A 31 5.90 3.05 -22.06
C GLY A 31 4.69 3.53 -21.26
N ARG A 32 3.61 2.71 -21.26
CA ARG A 32 2.34 3.02 -20.59
C ARG A 32 2.20 2.29 -19.26
N THR A 33 3.29 2.23 -18.50
CA THR A 33 3.26 1.60 -17.18
C THR A 33 3.01 2.64 -16.10
N VAL A 34 2.59 2.15 -14.93
CA VAL A 34 2.43 2.98 -13.72
C VAL A 34 3.75 2.96 -12.96
N PRO A 35 4.34 4.11 -12.63
CA PRO A 35 5.55 4.16 -11.81
C PRO A 35 5.38 3.45 -10.48
N GLU A 36 6.38 2.66 -10.08
CA GLU A 36 6.32 1.89 -8.84
C GLU A 36 6.01 2.73 -7.60
N PRO A 37 6.57 3.95 -7.44
CA PRO A 37 6.24 4.77 -6.27
C PRO A 37 4.76 5.13 -6.16
N MET A 38 4.04 5.21 -7.27
CA MET A 38 2.61 5.48 -7.24
C MET A 38 1.83 4.30 -6.65
N ILE A 39 2.26 3.08 -6.96
CA ILE A 39 1.68 1.86 -6.38
C ILE A 39 2.02 1.78 -4.90
N ALA A 40 3.28 2.05 -4.53
CA ALA A 40 3.71 2.07 -3.14
C ALA A 40 2.88 3.05 -2.30
N ALA A 41 2.49 4.18 -2.88
CA ALA A 41 1.66 5.18 -2.21
C ALA A 41 0.28 4.65 -1.82
N LEU A 42 -0.26 3.66 -2.53
CA LEU A 42 -1.52 3.02 -2.16
C LEU A 42 -1.41 2.30 -0.82
N PHE A 43 -0.29 1.63 -0.58
CA PHE A 43 -0.03 0.97 0.70
C PHE A 43 0.11 1.99 1.83
N SER A 44 0.83 3.08 1.59
CA SER A 44 0.97 4.14 2.59
C SER A 44 -0.37 4.75 2.96
N TYR A 45 -1.24 4.95 1.98
CA TYR A 45 -2.60 5.42 2.23
C TYR A 45 -3.38 4.43 3.10
N LEU A 46 -3.36 3.14 2.74
CA LEU A 46 -4.08 2.11 3.50
C LEU A 46 -3.60 2.02 4.94
N LEU A 47 -2.27 2.03 5.14
CA LEU A 47 -1.69 1.93 6.48
C LEU A 47 -1.99 3.17 7.33
N GLY A 48 -1.92 4.35 6.75
CA GLY A 48 -2.08 5.61 7.47
C GLY A 48 -3.52 6.06 7.67
N VAL A 49 -4.44 5.62 6.82
CA VAL A 49 -5.83 6.09 6.82
C VAL A 49 -6.82 5.00 7.25
N ARG A 50 -6.55 3.74 6.88
CA ARG A 50 -7.50 2.65 7.06
C ARG A 50 -7.11 1.63 8.12
N LEU A 51 -5.89 1.06 8.01
CA LEU A 51 -5.46 -0.06 8.87
C LEU A 51 -3.93 -0.07 9.00
N PRO A 52 -3.34 0.22 10.16
CA PRO A 52 -3.98 0.53 11.45
C PRO A 52 -4.71 1.88 11.51
N GLY A 53 -4.45 2.81 10.58
CA GLY A 53 -5.14 4.07 10.50
C GLY A 53 -4.35 5.25 11.09
N PRO A 54 -5.02 6.39 11.37
CA PRO A 54 -4.35 7.59 11.86
C PRO A 54 -3.53 7.35 13.12
N GLY A 55 -2.35 7.92 13.18
CA GLY A 55 -1.38 7.70 14.26
C GLY A 55 -0.35 6.62 13.96
N THR A 56 -0.48 5.93 12.83
CA THR A 56 0.49 4.91 12.41
C THR A 56 1.79 5.55 11.95
N ASN A 57 2.91 5.03 12.46
CA ASN A 57 4.23 5.40 11.98
C ASN A 57 4.85 4.26 11.18
N TYR A 58 5.19 4.54 9.95
CA TYR A 58 5.81 3.58 9.05
C TYR A 58 7.28 3.42 9.42
N LEU A 59 7.68 2.26 9.87
CA LEU A 59 9.06 2.00 10.30
C LEU A 59 9.89 1.30 9.24
N LYS A 60 9.30 0.35 8.53
CA LYS A 60 10.04 -0.47 7.58
C LYS A 60 9.11 -0.98 6.50
N GLN A 61 9.61 -1.02 5.28
CA GLN A 61 8.86 -1.54 4.15
C GLN A 61 9.77 -2.36 3.24
N SER A 62 9.23 -3.46 2.76
CA SER A 62 9.86 -4.29 1.75
C SER A 62 8.83 -4.54 0.67
N LEU A 63 9.13 -4.19 -0.58
CA LEU A 63 8.25 -4.39 -1.72
C LEU A 63 8.99 -5.13 -2.82
N ASN A 64 8.32 -6.10 -3.42
CA ASN A 64 8.82 -6.84 -4.56
C ASN A 64 7.82 -6.70 -5.71
N PHE A 65 8.22 -5.99 -6.76
CA PHE A 65 7.41 -5.79 -7.95
C PHE A 65 7.64 -6.96 -8.90
N THR A 66 6.60 -7.75 -9.12
CA THR A 66 6.69 -8.99 -9.89
C THR A 66 6.30 -8.81 -11.34
N ARG A 67 5.55 -7.76 -11.65
CA ARG A 67 5.20 -7.38 -13.03
C ARG A 67 4.80 -5.91 -13.09
N PRO A 68 4.96 -5.25 -14.24
CA PRO A 68 4.50 -3.87 -14.39
C PRO A 68 2.98 -3.79 -14.41
N ALA A 69 2.45 -2.68 -13.91
CA ALA A 69 1.04 -2.34 -14.03
C ALA A 69 0.86 -1.38 -15.20
N ALA A 70 -0.18 -1.59 -15.99
CA ALA A 70 -0.50 -0.70 -17.11
C ALA A 70 -1.34 0.48 -16.64
N GLN A 71 -1.15 1.64 -17.29
CA GLN A 71 -2.04 2.78 -17.07
C GLN A 71 -3.46 2.40 -17.44
N ALA A 72 -4.44 2.92 -16.68
CA ALA A 72 -5.86 2.63 -16.79
C ALA A 72 -6.27 1.20 -16.37
N GLU A 73 -5.31 0.32 -16.07
CA GLU A 73 -5.62 -0.99 -15.52
C GLU A 73 -6.15 -0.85 -14.09
N LYS A 74 -7.21 -1.59 -13.78
CA LYS A 74 -7.76 -1.57 -12.42
C LYS A 74 -6.87 -2.35 -11.48
N LEU A 75 -6.35 -1.68 -10.45
CA LEU A 75 -5.49 -2.25 -9.45
C LEU A 75 -6.23 -2.37 -8.12
N ILE A 76 -5.94 -3.44 -7.40
CA ILE A 76 -6.51 -3.70 -6.08
C ILE A 76 -5.35 -3.84 -5.11
N ALA A 77 -5.19 -2.85 -4.24
CA ALA A 77 -4.15 -2.85 -3.21
C ALA A 77 -4.76 -3.24 -1.87
N SER A 78 -4.08 -4.08 -1.12
CA SER A 78 -4.57 -4.53 0.19
C SER A 78 -3.43 -4.62 1.20
N VAL A 79 -3.80 -4.46 2.47
CA VAL A 79 -2.93 -4.71 3.61
C VAL A 79 -3.67 -5.61 4.59
N ALA A 80 -2.95 -6.52 5.23
CA ALA A 80 -3.53 -7.43 6.21
C ALA A 80 -2.57 -7.61 7.37
N ILE A 81 -3.09 -7.58 8.61
CA ILE A 81 -2.28 -7.75 9.82
C ILE A 81 -1.88 -9.22 9.95
N THR A 82 -0.57 -9.47 9.97
CA THR A 82 -0.01 -10.81 10.10
C THR A 82 0.59 -11.08 11.47
N ARG A 83 0.96 -10.03 12.20
CA ARG A 83 1.53 -10.17 13.53
C ARG A 83 1.28 -8.91 14.35
N LEU A 84 0.95 -9.10 15.62
CA LEU A 84 0.83 -8.01 16.58
C LEU A 84 1.81 -8.23 17.71
N ARG A 85 2.49 -7.16 18.12
CA ARG A 85 3.39 -7.13 19.27
C ARG A 85 2.98 -5.97 20.18
N PRO A 86 1.90 -6.16 20.98
CA PRO A 86 1.33 -5.07 21.78
C PRO A 86 2.32 -4.46 22.78
N GLU A 87 3.19 -5.28 23.35
CA GLU A 87 4.20 -4.84 24.31
C GLU A 87 5.22 -3.87 23.70
N LYS A 88 5.38 -3.90 22.40
CA LYS A 88 6.27 -3.01 21.65
C LYS A 88 5.52 -1.98 20.82
N ALA A 89 4.20 -2.02 20.84
CA ALA A 89 3.32 -1.21 20.02
C ALA A 89 3.65 -1.36 18.51
N LEU A 90 3.94 -2.59 18.08
CA LEU A 90 4.30 -2.90 16.69
C LEU A 90 3.27 -3.81 16.04
N ALA A 91 3.07 -3.62 14.74
CA ALA A 91 2.27 -4.50 13.91
C ALA A 91 3.02 -4.78 12.60
N ASP A 92 2.97 -6.04 12.17
CA ASP A 92 3.45 -6.44 10.86
C ASP A 92 2.23 -6.66 9.95
N LEU A 93 2.32 -6.16 8.72
CA LEU A 93 1.28 -6.32 7.72
C LEU A 93 1.86 -6.87 6.42
N GLU A 94 1.09 -7.71 5.78
CA GLU A 94 1.33 -8.12 4.42
C GLU A 94 0.71 -7.09 3.47
N THR A 95 1.43 -6.73 2.42
CA THR A 95 0.95 -5.79 1.40
C THR A 95 0.88 -6.51 0.07
N LEU A 96 -0.19 -6.27 -0.68
CA LEU A 96 -0.41 -6.92 -1.97
C LEU A 96 -1.10 -5.96 -2.92
N CYS A 97 -0.58 -5.85 -4.14
CA CYS A 97 -1.27 -5.19 -5.25
C CYS A 97 -1.44 -6.19 -6.38
N ARG A 98 -2.67 -6.32 -6.87
CA ARG A 98 -3.02 -7.20 -7.96
C ARG A 98 -3.94 -6.49 -8.95
N ASN A 99 -4.07 -7.02 -10.15
CA ASN A 99 -5.06 -6.54 -11.12
C ASN A 99 -6.38 -7.31 -10.97
N GLU A 100 -7.38 -6.96 -11.75
CA GLU A 100 -8.69 -7.63 -11.71
C GLU A 100 -8.63 -9.10 -12.08
N ALA A 101 -7.67 -9.50 -12.92
CA ALA A 101 -7.47 -10.89 -13.30
C ALA A 101 -6.81 -11.72 -12.19
N GLY A 102 -6.44 -11.09 -11.08
CA GLY A 102 -5.78 -11.76 -9.95
C GLY A 102 -4.27 -11.89 -10.10
N GLU A 103 -3.68 -11.27 -11.12
CA GLU A 103 -2.24 -11.30 -11.31
C GLU A 103 -1.55 -10.37 -10.31
N GLU A 104 -0.54 -10.88 -9.62
CA GLU A 104 0.21 -10.10 -8.64
C GLU A 104 1.14 -9.09 -9.33
N ILE A 105 1.08 -7.84 -8.88
CA ILE A 105 1.91 -6.76 -9.38
C ILE A 105 3.01 -6.45 -8.36
N CYS A 106 2.65 -6.40 -7.08
CA CYS A 106 3.57 -6.11 -6.01
C CYS A 106 3.18 -6.88 -4.76
N VAL A 107 4.17 -7.51 -4.13
CA VAL A 107 4.00 -8.24 -2.87
C VAL A 107 5.03 -7.70 -1.89
N GLY A 108 4.64 -7.53 -0.64
CA GLY A 108 5.59 -7.04 0.34
C GLY A 108 5.12 -7.14 1.78
N ARG A 109 5.87 -6.46 2.63
CA ARG A 109 5.60 -6.39 4.07
C ARG A 109 5.86 -5.00 4.59
N ALA A 110 5.12 -4.64 5.62
CA ALA A 110 5.30 -3.39 6.33
C ALA A 110 5.41 -3.65 7.82
N LEU A 111 6.29 -2.93 8.49
CA LEU A 111 6.38 -2.87 9.93
C LEU A 111 5.98 -1.47 10.35
N VAL A 112 5.00 -1.36 11.22
CA VAL A 112 4.48 -0.07 11.67
C VAL A 112 4.42 0.00 13.19
N ARG A 113 4.58 1.21 13.71
CA ARG A 113 4.32 1.51 15.12
C ARG A 113 2.88 1.97 15.25
N VAL A 114 2.18 1.39 16.20
CA VAL A 114 0.75 1.64 16.42
C VAL A 114 0.47 2.31 17.76
N LYS A 115 1.51 2.84 18.40
CA LYS A 115 1.43 3.47 19.71
C LYS A 115 0.40 4.61 19.77
N ASP A 116 0.32 5.38 18.68
CA ASP A 116 -0.55 6.56 18.62
C ASP A 116 -1.84 6.29 17.85
N VAL A 117 -2.11 5.03 17.51
CA VAL A 117 -3.33 4.65 16.83
C VAL A 117 -4.50 4.69 17.78
N ASP A 118 -5.58 5.37 17.36
CA ASP A 118 -6.82 5.37 18.10
C ASP A 118 -7.48 4.00 17.97
N VAL A 119 -7.64 3.32 19.09
CA VAL A 119 -8.27 2.01 19.16
C VAL A 119 -9.73 2.17 19.56
N ALA A 120 -10.41 3.20 19.08
CA ALA A 120 -11.78 3.48 19.40
C ALA A 120 -12.68 2.26 19.16
N GLY A 121 -13.40 1.85 20.18
CA GLY A 121 -14.25 0.67 20.13
C GLY A 121 -13.50 -0.65 20.23
N GLY A 122 -12.19 -0.57 20.40
CA GLY A 122 -11.33 -1.74 20.55
C GLY A 122 -11.16 -2.13 22.00
#